data_da2c83d9621da76009910dec349bc7c4
#
_entry.id   da2c83d9621da76009910dec349bc7c4
#
_cell.length_a   1.000
_cell.length_b   1.000
_cell.length_c   1.000
_cell.angle_alpha   90.00
_cell.angle_beta   90.00
_cell.angle_gamma   90.00
#
_symmetry.space_group_name_H-M   'P 1'
#
loop_
_entity.id
_entity.type
_entity.pdbx_description
1 polymer ?
#
loop_
_entity_poly.entity_id
_entity_poly.type
_entity_poly.pdbx_seq_one_letter_code
_entity_poly.pdbx_strand_id
1 'polypeptide(L)'
;AANRFPQRMILSHRTKIAGVIGWPISHSKSPKVHGFWLNKYKIDGIYHALSVSPNRLSQALKGIAALGFRGVNLTIPHKVEAMALCDKIDETAKRIGAVNTVTICKDGLLSGTNSDAYGFIENLYNQSSWTASLGPAVILGAGGAARAVAVALSDAGVGQIRIINRTRERAEALIVDTKIKNAVTESWKSVSYTHLRAHET
;
A
#
# COMPACT_ATOMS: atom_id res chain seq x y z
N ALA A 1 -29.04 29.30 -15.56
CA ALA A 1 -28.21 28.24 -14.96
C ALA A 1 -27.02 28.92 -14.28
N ALA A 2 -27.08 29.03 -12.95
CA ALA A 2 -25.99 29.63 -12.17
C ALA A 2 -24.80 28.68 -12.20
N ASN A 3 -23.71 29.15 -12.80
CA ASN A 3 -22.42 28.49 -12.83
C ASN A 3 -21.87 28.49 -11.39
N ARG A 4 -22.17 27.44 -10.60
CA ARG A 4 -21.56 27.26 -9.28
C ARG A 4 -20.12 26.83 -9.49
N PHE A 5 -19.22 27.80 -9.51
CA PHE A 5 -17.80 27.49 -9.28
C PHE A 5 -17.69 26.71 -7.95
N PRO A 6 -16.98 25.58 -7.92
CA PRO A 6 -16.72 24.91 -6.64
C PRO A 6 -16.07 25.93 -5.71
N GLN A 7 -16.62 26.08 -4.50
CA GLN A 7 -16.05 26.99 -3.51
C GLN A 7 -14.55 26.71 -3.42
N ARG A 8 -13.74 27.69 -3.78
CA ARG A 8 -12.29 27.61 -3.68
C ARG A 8 -11.97 27.39 -2.21
N MET A 9 -11.42 26.23 -1.88
CA MET A 9 -10.95 25.94 -0.54
C MET A 9 -9.88 26.97 -0.19
N ILE A 10 -10.18 27.85 0.78
CA ILE A 10 -9.22 28.85 1.26
C ILE A 10 -8.25 28.11 2.16
N LEU A 11 -7.02 27.91 1.70
CA LEU A 11 -5.96 27.31 2.49
C LEU A 11 -5.45 28.33 3.52
N SER A 12 -5.26 27.89 4.75
CA SER A 12 -4.72 28.68 5.85
C SER A 12 -3.49 27.97 6.46
N HIS A 13 -2.81 28.63 7.38
CA HIS A 13 -1.72 28.03 8.15
C HIS A 13 -2.18 26.85 9.04
N ARG A 14 -3.49 26.67 9.23
CA ARG A 14 -4.09 25.56 10.00
C ARG A 14 -4.43 24.36 9.13
N THR A 15 -4.42 24.51 7.81
CA THR A 15 -4.76 23.45 6.86
C THR A 15 -3.85 22.25 7.05
N LYS A 16 -4.43 21.08 7.30
CA LYS A 16 -3.68 19.83 7.45
C LYS A 16 -3.14 19.38 6.10
N ILE A 17 -1.87 18.98 6.06
CA ILE A 17 -1.22 18.52 4.84
C ILE A 17 -0.94 17.03 4.93
N ALA A 18 -1.37 16.28 3.91
CA ALA A 18 -1.06 14.87 3.73
C ALA A 18 -0.86 14.57 2.23
N GLY A 19 -0.40 13.38 1.91
CA GLY A 19 -0.20 13.02 0.51
C GLY A 19 0.11 11.55 0.28
N VAL A 20 0.43 11.21 -0.97
CA VAL A 20 0.96 9.91 -1.36
C VAL A 20 2.30 10.08 -2.06
N ILE A 21 3.31 9.34 -1.61
CA ILE A 21 4.63 9.28 -2.22
C ILE A 21 4.75 8.02 -3.09
N GLY A 22 5.25 8.20 -4.30
CA GLY A 22 5.51 7.11 -5.25
C GLY A 22 6.38 7.55 -6.43
N TRP A 23 6.80 6.57 -7.28
CA TRP A 23 7.60 6.83 -8.47
C TRP A 23 7.37 5.75 -9.54
N PRO A 24 6.79 6.10 -10.70
CA PRO A 24 6.05 7.32 -10.99
C PRO A 24 4.73 7.40 -10.21
N ILE A 25 4.19 8.60 -9.96
CA ILE A 25 2.99 8.80 -9.13
C ILE A 25 1.82 9.43 -9.89
N SER A 26 2.00 9.83 -11.14
CA SER A 26 1.00 10.56 -11.93
C SER A 26 -0.36 9.85 -12.08
N HIS A 27 -0.36 8.52 -11.98
CA HIS A 27 -1.58 7.71 -12.13
C HIS A 27 -2.37 7.51 -10.83
N SER A 28 -1.87 8.01 -9.71
CA SER A 28 -2.53 7.81 -8.41
C SER A 28 -3.92 8.43 -8.37
N LYS A 29 -4.90 7.64 -7.94
CA LYS A 29 -6.27 8.10 -7.68
C LYS A 29 -6.46 8.59 -6.25
N SER A 30 -5.49 8.38 -5.36
CA SER A 30 -5.57 8.76 -3.95
C SER A 30 -5.92 10.23 -3.73
N PRO A 31 -5.37 11.21 -4.46
CA PRO A 31 -5.77 12.60 -4.27
C PRO A 31 -7.26 12.87 -4.54
N LYS A 32 -7.85 12.18 -5.51
CA LYS A 32 -9.29 12.30 -5.81
C LYS A 32 -10.15 11.72 -4.68
N VAL A 33 -9.79 10.53 -4.19
CA VAL A 33 -10.49 9.83 -3.11
C VAL A 33 -10.41 10.61 -1.80
N HIS A 34 -9.21 11.01 -1.40
CA HIS A 34 -9.02 11.80 -0.17
C HIS A 34 -9.63 13.19 -0.28
N GLY A 35 -9.52 13.85 -1.43
CA GLY A 35 -10.16 15.13 -1.67
C GLY A 35 -11.69 15.07 -1.51
N PHE A 36 -12.32 13.99 -2.00
CA PHE A 36 -13.74 13.74 -1.77
C PHE A 36 -14.05 13.60 -0.26
N TRP A 37 -13.27 12.83 0.49
CA TRP A 37 -13.51 12.67 1.93
C TRP A 37 -13.24 13.94 2.72
N LEU A 38 -12.18 14.68 2.43
CA LEU A 38 -11.91 15.98 3.06
C LEU A 38 -13.10 16.91 2.91
N ASN A 39 -13.67 16.99 1.68
CA ASN A 39 -14.85 17.81 1.42
C ASN A 39 -16.10 17.27 2.13
N LYS A 40 -16.38 15.96 2.02
CA LYS A 40 -17.55 15.32 2.62
C LYS A 40 -17.60 15.51 4.13
N TYR A 41 -16.46 15.38 4.80
CA TYR A 41 -16.35 15.49 6.25
C TYR A 41 -15.96 16.90 6.74
N LYS A 42 -15.90 17.87 5.81
CA LYS A 42 -15.54 19.28 6.11
C LYS A 42 -14.23 19.42 6.86
N ILE A 43 -13.25 18.60 6.51
CA ILE A 43 -11.91 18.62 7.09
C ILE A 43 -11.07 19.69 6.37
N ASP A 44 -10.55 20.69 7.10
CA ASP A 44 -9.57 21.62 6.57
C ASP A 44 -8.24 20.90 6.34
N GLY A 45 -8.03 20.45 5.11
CA GLY A 45 -6.88 19.64 4.73
C GLY A 45 -6.70 19.53 3.22
N ILE A 46 -5.48 19.22 2.82
CA ILE A 46 -5.12 18.89 1.44
C ILE A 46 -4.42 17.54 1.38
N TYR A 47 -4.63 16.86 0.27
CA TYR A 47 -3.97 15.58 -0.01
C TYR A 47 -3.38 15.63 -1.42
N HIS A 48 -2.05 15.48 -1.53
CA HIS A 48 -1.34 15.66 -2.79
C HIS A 48 -0.52 14.43 -3.19
N ALA A 49 -0.32 14.24 -4.50
CA ALA A 49 0.60 13.24 -5.03
C ALA A 49 2.02 13.81 -5.10
N LEU A 50 2.97 13.17 -4.44
CA LEU A 50 4.35 13.58 -4.30
C LEU A 50 5.27 12.63 -5.06
N SER A 51 5.90 13.12 -6.12
CA SER A 51 6.82 12.34 -6.95
C SER A 51 8.20 12.33 -6.30
N VAL A 52 8.60 11.18 -5.78
CA VAL A 52 9.90 10.99 -5.10
C VAL A 52 10.61 9.80 -5.71
N SER A 53 11.80 10.01 -6.28
CA SER A 53 12.63 8.92 -6.78
C SER A 53 13.16 8.03 -5.64
N PRO A 54 13.45 6.74 -5.89
CA PRO A 54 13.84 5.80 -4.83
C PRO A 54 15.00 6.30 -3.96
N ASN A 55 16.05 6.80 -4.56
CA ASN A 55 17.24 7.29 -3.86
C ASN A 55 17.01 8.56 -3.01
N ARG A 56 15.82 9.14 -3.02
CA ARG A 56 15.45 10.36 -2.26
C ARG A 56 14.39 10.12 -1.19
N LEU A 57 13.95 8.88 -0.98
CA LEU A 57 12.88 8.59 -0.02
C LEU A 57 13.23 9.05 1.40
N SER A 58 14.44 8.73 1.89
CA SER A 58 14.90 9.13 3.22
C SER A 58 14.88 10.65 3.40
N GLN A 59 15.39 11.40 2.42
CA GLN A 59 15.38 12.86 2.44
C GLN A 59 13.95 13.41 2.43
N ALA A 60 13.07 12.81 1.62
CA ALA A 60 11.68 13.23 1.51
C ALA A 60 10.92 13.03 2.83
N LEU A 61 11.06 11.86 3.49
CA LEU A 61 10.41 11.58 4.78
C LEU A 61 10.87 12.55 5.89
N LYS A 62 12.16 12.85 5.96
CA LYS A 62 12.67 13.89 6.88
C LYS A 62 12.10 15.26 6.55
N GLY A 63 12.03 15.60 5.26
CA GLY A 63 11.50 16.88 4.79
C GLY A 63 10.04 17.09 5.13
N ILE A 64 9.18 16.10 4.89
CA ILE A 64 7.75 16.21 5.21
C ILE A 64 7.48 16.33 6.72
N ALA A 65 8.30 15.70 7.56
CA ALA A 65 8.23 15.88 9.01
C ALA A 65 8.54 17.35 9.40
N ALA A 66 9.64 17.91 8.85
CA ALA A 66 10.02 19.28 9.09
C ALA A 66 9.03 20.30 8.54
N LEU A 67 8.32 19.99 7.45
CA LEU A 67 7.31 20.84 6.81
C LEU A 67 5.92 20.76 7.47
N GLY A 68 5.75 20.01 8.54
CA GLY A 68 4.50 19.93 9.30
C GLY A 68 3.40 19.11 8.64
N PHE A 69 3.73 18.16 7.76
CA PHE A 69 2.77 17.19 7.26
C PHE A 69 2.21 16.35 8.41
N ARG A 70 0.97 15.90 8.28
CA ARG A 70 0.37 14.94 9.21
C ARG A 70 0.83 13.51 8.95
N GLY A 71 1.16 13.22 7.70
CA GLY A 71 1.65 11.94 7.25
C GLY A 71 1.52 11.78 5.75
N VAL A 72 1.97 10.65 5.25
CA VAL A 72 1.87 10.27 3.84
C VAL A 72 1.56 8.80 3.68
N ASN A 73 0.83 8.46 2.63
CA ASN A 73 0.80 7.09 2.14
C ASN A 73 2.02 6.83 1.24
N LEU A 74 2.44 5.59 1.21
CA LEU A 74 3.52 5.12 0.34
C LEU A 74 2.98 4.12 -0.68
N THR A 75 3.41 4.28 -1.94
CA THR A 75 3.15 3.31 -2.98
C THR A 75 4.45 2.87 -3.66
N ILE A 76 4.37 2.18 -4.77
CA ILE A 76 5.54 1.68 -5.50
C ILE A 76 6.53 2.83 -5.78
N PRO A 77 7.84 2.60 -5.56
CA PRO A 77 8.51 1.38 -5.09
C PRO A 77 8.83 1.37 -3.58
N HIS A 78 8.34 2.30 -2.79
CA HIS A 78 8.85 2.76 -1.50
C HIS A 78 8.46 1.93 -0.27
N LYS A 79 7.40 1.10 -0.36
CA LYS A 79 6.79 0.45 0.83
C LYS A 79 7.75 -0.42 1.64
N VAL A 80 8.67 -1.13 0.97
CA VAL A 80 9.65 -2.01 1.64
C VAL A 80 10.79 -1.20 2.23
N GLU A 81 11.34 -0.25 1.46
CA GLU A 81 12.44 0.61 1.91
C GLU A 81 12.06 1.44 3.14
N ALA A 82 10.81 1.88 3.22
CA ALA A 82 10.31 2.68 4.34
C ALA A 82 10.38 1.97 5.70
N MET A 83 10.48 0.64 5.73
CA MET A 83 10.69 -0.13 6.97
C MET A 83 11.94 0.33 7.74
N ALA A 84 13.02 0.61 7.02
CA ALA A 84 14.28 1.05 7.64
C ALA A 84 14.31 2.56 7.96
N LEU A 85 13.30 3.31 7.51
CA LEU A 85 13.26 4.77 7.62
C LEU A 85 12.26 5.27 8.66
N CYS A 86 11.41 4.39 9.20
CA CYS A 86 10.46 4.72 10.26
C CYS A 86 11.08 4.45 11.64
N ASP A 87 10.84 5.36 12.58
CA ASP A 87 11.31 5.23 13.98
C ASP A 87 10.48 4.19 14.75
N LYS A 88 9.21 4.09 14.42
CA LYS A 88 8.26 3.13 15.00
C LYS A 88 7.54 2.39 13.88
N ILE A 89 7.33 1.08 14.05
CA ILE A 89 6.60 0.26 13.08
C ILE A 89 5.63 -0.63 13.83
N ASP A 90 4.37 -0.67 13.39
CA ASP A 90 3.37 -1.55 13.98
C ASP A 90 3.62 -3.03 13.65
N GLU A 91 3.00 -3.93 14.41
CA GLU A 91 3.21 -5.38 14.26
C GLU A 91 2.73 -5.88 12.89
N THR A 92 1.68 -5.29 12.34
CA THR A 92 1.17 -5.65 11.00
C THR A 92 2.18 -5.30 9.91
N ALA A 93 2.73 -4.08 9.93
CA ALA A 93 3.75 -3.67 8.97
C ALA A 93 5.04 -4.48 9.12
N LYS A 94 5.46 -4.81 10.36
CA LYS A 94 6.60 -5.70 10.62
C LYS A 94 6.39 -7.07 10.00
N ARG A 95 5.22 -7.66 10.22
CA ARG A 95 4.89 -8.97 9.68
C ARG A 95 4.83 -8.99 8.16
N ILE A 96 4.29 -7.94 7.55
CA ILE A 96 4.22 -7.78 6.09
C ILE A 96 5.62 -7.48 5.50
N GLY A 97 6.49 -6.84 6.27
CA GLY A 97 7.77 -6.34 5.79
C GLY A 97 7.62 -5.15 4.82
N ALA A 98 6.57 -4.34 5.01
CA ALA A 98 6.30 -3.16 4.20
C ALA A 98 5.41 -2.16 4.94
N VAL A 99 5.65 -0.86 4.72
CA VAL A 99 4.87 0.27 5.23
C VAL A 99 4.09 0.91 4.08
N ASN A 100 2.79 1.10 4.24
CA ASN A 100 1.97 1.85 3.27
C ASN A 100 1.52 3.22 3.79
N THR A 101 1.68 3.48 5.08
CA THR A 101 1.28 4.73 5.72
C THR A 101 2.33 5.15 6.75
N VAL A 102 2.81 6.38 6.62
CA VAL A 102 3.72 7.01 7.59
C VAL A 102 2.99 8.16 8.24
N THR A 103 2.83 8.11 9.55
CA THR A 103 2.26 9.19 10.37
C THR A 103 3.38 9.92 11.10
N ILE A 104 3.31 11.25 11.13
CA ILE A 104 4.26 12.07 11.88
C ILE A 104 3.69 12.28 13.28
N CYS A 105 4.38 11.74 14.28
CA CYS A 105 4.01 11.86 15.68
C CYS A 105 4.24 13.29 16.20
N LYS A 106 3.68 13.61 17.38
CA LYS A 106 3.84 14.94 18.00
C LYS A 106 5.29 15.27 18.34
N ASP A 107 6.09 14.25 18.62
CA ASP A 107 7.54 14.32 18.88
C ASP A 107 8.39 14.39 17.60
N GLY A 108 7.76 14.44 16.43
CA GLY A 108 8.42 14.45 15.12
C GLY A 108 8.86 13.08 14.60
N LEU A 109 8.68 12.01 15.37
CA LEU A 109 9.04 10.65 14.96
C LEU A 109 8.09 10.13 13.87
N LEU A 110 8.64 9.29 12.99
CA LEU A 110 7.90 8.64 11.92
C LEU A 110 7.35 7.29 12.38
N SER A 111 6.03 7.15 12.37
CA SER A 111 5.35 5.89 12.69
C SER A 111 4.81 5.24 11.42
N GLY A 112 5.33 4.05 11.10
CA GLY A 112 4.95 3.26 9.93
C GLY A 112 3.90 2.21 10.25
N THR A 113 2.87 2.14 9.42
CA THR A 113 1.79 1.14 9.51
C THR A 113 1.48 0.53 8.15
N ASN A 114 0.72 -0.57 8.12
CA ASN A 114 0.26 -1.16 6.87
C ASN A 114 -1.20 -1.63 6.96
N SER A 115 -2.06 -1.04 6.14
CA SER A 115 -3.48 -1.37 6.03
C SER A 115 -3.82 -2.18 4.77
N ASP A 116 -2.84 -2.51 3.90
CA ASP A 116 -3.12 -3.18 2.62
C ASP A 116 -3.69 -4.59 2.82
N ALA A 117 -3.16 -5.35 3.79
CA ALA A 117 -3.62 -6.71 4.07
C ALA A 117 -5.09 -6.73 4.50
N TYR A 118 -5.44 -5.85 5.45
CA TYR A 118 -6.82 -5.70 5.92
C TYR A 118 -7.74 -5.24 4.77
N GLY A 119 -7.35 -4.19 4.05
CA GLY A 119 -8.15 -3.65 2.95
C GLY A 119 -8.38 -4.66 1.83
N PHE A 120 -7.38 -5.49 1.52
CA PHE A 120 -7.51 -6.55 0.52
C PHE A 120 -8.50 -7.63 0.95
N ILE A 121 -8.33 -8.20 2.15
CA ILE A 121 -9.14 -9.33 2.58
C ILE A 121 -10.60 -8.94 2.84
N GLU A 122 -10.84 -7.78 3.44
CA GLU A 122 -12.18 -7.23 3.63
C GLU A 122 -12.90 -7.00 2.30
N ASN A 123 -12.19 -6.43 1.31
CA ASN A 123 -12.78 -6.24 -0.01
C ASN A 123 -13.12 -7.58 -0.67
N LEU A 124 -12.23 -8.57 -0.56
CA LEU A 124 -12.43 -9.90 -1.13
C LEU A 124 -13.68 -10.58 -0.55
N TYR A 125 -13.85 -10.55 0.77
CA TYR A 125 -15.04 -11.10 1.45
C TYR A 125 -16.32 -10.35 1.13
N ASN A 126 -16.26 -9.02 1.06
CA ASN A 126 -17.45 -8.19 0.88
C ASN A 126 -17.92 -8.11 -0.58
N GLN A 127 -17.03 -8.34 -1.57
CA GLN A 127 -17.33 -8.15 -2.99
C GLN A 127 -17.41 -9.47 -3.78
N SER A 128 -17.17 -10.61 -3.14
CA SER A 128 -17.19 -11.90 -3.83
C SER A 128 -17.63 -13.04 -2.89
N SER A 129 -17.95 -14.19 -3.47
CA SER A 129 -18.19 -15.44 -2.74
C SER A 129 -16.90 -16.22 -2.46
N TRP A 130 -15.76 -15.54 -2.47
CA TRP A 130 -14.49 -16.20 -2.24
C TRP A 130 -14.37 -16.78 -0.82
N THR A 131 -13.80 -17.99 -0.74
CA THR A 131 -13.42 -18.64 0.51
C THR A 131 -12.02 -19.26 0.37
N ALA A 132 -11.30 -19.38 1.46
CA ALA A 132 -9.95 -19.95 1.47
C ALA A 132 -9.88 -21.42 0.99
N SER A 133 -11.01 -22.12 1.01
CA SER A 133 -11.15 -23.52 0.56
C SER A 133 -11.28 -23.70 -0.96
N LEU A 134 -11.42 -22.61 -1.73
CA LEU A 134 -11.56 -22.68 -3.20
C LEU A 134 -10.30 -23.21 -3.93
N GLY A 135 -9.17 -23.31 -3.22
CA GLY A 135 -7.94 -23.86 -3.76
C GLY A 135 -6.72 -22.95 -3.56
N PRO A 136 -5.62 -23.27 -4.24
CA PRO A 136 -4.39 -22.49 -4.16
C PRO A 136 -4.56 -21.08 -4.68
N ALA A 137 -3.92 -20.11 -4.03
CA ALA A 137 -3.83 -18.75 -4.52
C ALA A 137 -2.55 -18.54 -5.32
N VAL A 138 -2.64 -17.75 -6.40
CA VAL A 138 -1.49 -17.35 -7.22
C VAL A 138 -1.30 -15.83 -7.10
N ILE A 139 -0.09 -15.41 -6.74
CA ILE A 139 0.30 -14.01 -6.62
C ILE A 139 1.34 -13.69 -7.68
N LEU A 140 1.04 -12.73 -8.55
CA LEU A 140 1.97 -12.22 -9.56
C LEU A 140 2.66 -10.96 -9.04
N GLY A 141 3.96 -11.08 -8.74
CA GLY A 141 4.79 -10.03 -8.17
C GLY A 141 5.25 -10.32 -6.75
N ALA A 142 6.28 -9.58 -6.29
CA ALA A 142 6.86 -9.70 -4.95
C ALA A 142 7.17 -8.33 -4.32
N GLY A 143 6.39 -7.31 -4.65
CA GLY A 143 6.50 -5.97 -4.07
C GLY A 143 5.72 -5.84 -2.74
N GLY A 144 5.69 -4.64 -2.19
CA GLY A 144 5.02 -4.36 -0.90
C GLY A 144 3.54 -4.75 -0.87
N ALA A 145 2.80 -4.57 -1.96
CA ALA A 145 1.41 -5.01 -2.06
C ALA A 145 1.28 -6.55 -2.06
N ALA A 146 2.14 -7.25 -2.82
CA ALA A 146 2.16 -8.70 -2.87
C ALA A 146 2.45 -9.33 -1.49
N ARG A 147 3.34 -8.70 -0.70
CA ARG A 147 3.62 -9.08 0.70
C ARG A 147 2.35 -9.03 1.55
N ALA A 148 1.62 -7.92 1.48
CA ALA A 148 0.38 -7.74 2.23
C ALA A 148 -0.70 -8.75 1.82
N VAL A 149 -0.88 -8.98 0.52
CA VAL A 149 -1.82 -9.97 -0.01
C VAL A 149 -1.45 -11.39 0.43
N ALA A 150 -0.16 -11.74 0.37
CA ALA A 150 0.30 -13.07 0.79
C ALA A 150 0.05 -13.32 2.29
N VAL A 151 0.32 -12.32 3.14
CA VAL A 151 0.01 -12.39 4.58
C VAL A 151 -1.49 -12.54 4.80
N ALA A 152 -2.32 -11.70 4.15
CA ALA A 152 -3.77 -11.75 4.28
C ALA A 152 -4.36 -13.11 3.88
N LEU A 153 -3.93 -13.69 2.76
CA LEU A 153 -4.38 -15.00 2.29
C LEU A 153 -3.91 -16.13 3.20
N SER A 154 -2.68 -16.04 3.72
CA SER A 154 -2.17 -17.02 4.69
C SER A 154 -2.99 -17.01 5.98
N ASP A 155 -3.33 -15.83 6.50
CA ASP A 155 -4.15 -15.65 7.70
C ASP A 155 -5.60 -16.09 7.49
N ALA A 156 -6.11 -15.93 6.28
CA ALA A 156 -7.43 -16.43 5.89
C ALA A 156 -7.49 -17.96 5.75
N GLY A 157 -6.35 -18.67 5.86
CA GLY A 157 -6.29 -20.13 5.82
C GLY A 157 -6.18 -20.74 4.42
N VAL A 158 -5.74 -20.00 3.42
CA VAL A 158 -5.45 -20.56 2.08
C VAL A 158 -4.40 -21.67 2.22
N GLY A 159 -4.71 -22.88 1.71
CA GLY A 159 -3.85 -24.05 1.88
C GLY A 159 -2.48 -23.94 1.20
N GLN A 160 -2.41 -23.29 0.04
CA GLN A 160 -1.16 -23.05 -0.69
C GLN A 160 -1.18 -21.68 -1.39
N ILE A 161 -0.07 -20.94 -1.27
CA ILE A 161 0.14 -19.66 -1.96
C ILE A 161 1.33 -19.81 -2.90
N ARG A 162 1.12 -19.58 -4.19
CA ARG A 162 2.15 -19.64 -5.23
C ARG A 162 2.56 -18.24 -5.64
N ILE A 163 3.82 -17.88 -5.42
CA ILE A 163 4.35 -16.55 -5.70
C ILE A 163 5.22 -16.61 -6.94
N ILE A 164 4.86 -15.83 -7.94
CA ILE A 164 5.55 -15.76 -9.23
C ILE A 164 6.09 -14.35 -9.42
N ASN A 165 7.39 -14.23 -9.60
CA ASN A 165 8.01 -12.93 -9.85
C ASN A 165 9.12 -13.05 -10.90
N ARG A 166 9.33 -12.00 -11.69
CA ARG A 166 10.39 -11.96 -12.71
C ARG A 166 11.78 -12.21 -12.09
N THR A 167 12.02 -11.66 -10.91
CA THR A 167 13.22 -11.89 -10.10
C THR A 167 12.85 -12.87 -9.00
N ARG A 168 13.28 -14.13 -9.12
CA ARG A 168 12.89 -15.22 -8.21
C ARG A 168 13.32 -14.95 -6.76
N GLU A 169 14.50 -14.39 -6.59
CA GLU A 169 15.06 -14.04 -5.27
C GLU A 169 14.15 -13.09 -4.47
N ARG A 170 13.41 -12.21 -5.15
CA ARG A 170 12.44 -11.34 -4.50
C ARG A 170 11.21 -12.09 -3.98
N ALA A 171 10.78 -13.15 -4.68
CA ALA A 171 9.69 -13.99 -4.21
C ALA A 171 10.13 -14.86 -3.02
N GLU A 172 11.35 -15.38 -3.05
CA GLU A 172 11.96 -16.11 -1.96
C GLU A 172 12.14 -15.22 -0.71
N ALA A 173 12.65 -14.01 -0.89
CA ALA A 173 12.79 -13.02 0.20
C ALA A 173 11.41 -12.66 0.80
N LEU A 174 10.35 -12.53 -0.03
CA LEU A 174 9.00 -12.30 0.49
C LEU A 174 8.59 -13.43 1.46
N ILE A 175 8.76 -14.69 1.07
CA ILE A 175 8.37 -15.84 1.91
C ILE A 175 9.17 -15.86 3.22
N VAL A 176 10.48 -15.65 3.14
CA VAL A 176 11.36 -15.63 4.32
C VAL A 176 10.99 -14.50 5.27
N ASP A 177 10.86 -13.30 4.77
CA ASP A 177 10.61 -12.10 5.58
C ASP A 177 9.22 -12.14 6.26
N THR A 178 8.19 -12.63 5.54
CA THR A 178 6.82 -12.71 6.05
C THR A 178 6.55 -13.98 6.88
N LYS A 179 7.49 -14.94 6.88
CA LYS A 179 7.40 -16.22 7.59
C LYS A 179 6.15 -17.04 7.25
N ILE A 180 5.65 -16.92 6.02
CA ILE A 180 4.50 -17.68 5.53
C ILE A 180 4.93 -19.11 5.24
N LYS A 181 4.35 -20.10 5.94
CA LYS A 181 4.74 -21.52 5.83
C LYS A 181 4.12 -22.24 4.63
N ASN A 182 2.98 -21.77 4.14
CA ASN A 182 2.20 -22.34 3.05
C ASN A 182 2.43 -21.67 1.70
N ALA A 183 3.54 -20.91 1.55
CA ALA A 183 3.92 -20.24 0.32
C ALA A 183 5.10 -20.94 -0.36
N VAL A 184 5.06 -20.98 -1.69
CA VAL A 184 6.14 -21.49 -2.56
C VAL A 184 6.40 -20.51 -3.70
N THR A 185 7.63 -20.50 -4.19
CA THR A 185 7.98 -19.74 -5.41
C THR A 185 7.81 -20.61 -6.63
N GLU A 186 7.23 -20.08 -7.68
CA GLU A 186 7.12 -20.74 -8.97
C GLU A 186 7.71 -19.88 -10.11
N SER A 187 8.09 -20.55 -11.19
CA SER A 187 8.54 -19.86 -12.40
C SER A 187 7.37 -19.49 -13.31
N TRP A 188 7.53 -18.48 -14.17
CA TRP A 188 6.56 -18.15 -15.21
C TRP A 188 6.27 -19.32 -16.16
N LYS A 189 7.21 -20.23 -16.34
CA LYS A 189 7.08 -21.40 -17.22
C LYS A 189 6.23 -22.50 -16.61
N SER A 190 6.11 -22.55 -15.29
CA SER A 190 5.32 -23.56 -14.56
C SER A 190 3.84 -23.19 -14.44
N VAL A 191 3.46 -21.96 -14.77
CA VAL A 191 2.05 -21.55 -14.81
C VAL A 191 1.43 -22.14 -16.07
N SER A 192 0.84 -23.30 -15.93
CA SER A 192 0.05 -23.91 -17.00
C SER A 192 -1.10 -22.97 -17.38
N TYR A 193 -1.20 -22.67 -18.68
CA TYR A 193 -2.14 -21.70 -19.27
C TYR A 193 -3.64 -21.96 -18.94
N THR A 194 -3.95 -23.06 -18.31
CA THR A 194 -5.33 -23.51 -18.00
C THR A 194 -6.00 -22.74 -16.85
N HIS A 195 -5.27 -21.90 -16.12
CA HIS A 195 -5.82 -21.18 -14.93
C HIS A 195 -5.83 -19.66 -15.07
N LEU A 196 -5.38 -19.10 -16.19
CA LEU A 196 -5.41 -17.66 -16.50
C LEU A 196 -6.57 -17.32 -17.44
N ARG A 197 -7.81 -17.69 -17.10
CA ARG A 197 -8.95 -16.95 -17.62
C ARG A 197 -9.24 -15.79 -16.67
N ALA A 198 -8.58 -14.66 -16.92
CA ALA A 198 -9.10 -13.39 -16.49
C ALA A 198 -10.43 -13.21 -17.23
N HIS A 199 -11.54 -13.15 -16.53
CA HIS A 199 -12.77 -12.62 -17.07
C HIS A 199 -12.56 -11.10 -17.17
N GLU A 200 -12.18 -10.65 -18.37
CA GLU A 200 -12.38 -9.28 -18.77
C GLU A 200 -13.90 -9.09 -18.95
N THR A 201 -14.48 -8.31 -18.06
CA THR A 201 -15.77 -7.65 -18.26
C THR A 201 -15.63 -6.20 -17.89
#